data_25ae30e3ca49ca09271a8ad2b65e89b6
#
_entry.id   25ae30e3ca49ca09271a8ad2b65e89b6
#
_cell.length_a   1.000
_cell.length_b   1.000
_cell.length_c   1.000
_cell.angle_alpha   90.00
_cell.angle_beta   90.00
_cell.angle_gamma   90.00
#
_symmetry.space_group_name_H-M   'P 1'
#
loop_
_entity.id
_entity.type
_entity.pdbx_description
1 polymer ?
#
loop_
_entity_poly.entity_id
_entity_poly.type
_entity_poly.pdbx_seq_one_letter_code
_entity_poly.pdbx_strand_id
1 'polypeptide(L)'
;KTATDAYNATILALANSKELAFVDANAALNQVANGGLVYNGYTMTSTYVTGNSFSLDGVHPSPKGYALIANKFLEAINAKYGSNFKGVNLGQYQILFPAML
;
A
#
# COMPACT_ATOMS: atom_id res chain seq x y z
N LYS A 1 8.86 15.43 7.58
CA LYS A 1 9.46 14.14 7.21
C LYS A 1 10.27 13.54 8.37
N THR A 2 11.13 14.30 9.01
CA THR A 2 11.93 13.80 10.13
C THR A 2 11.06 13.31 11.29
N ALA A 3 9.99 14.05 11.62
CA ALA A 3 9.06 13.63 12.67
C ALA A 3 8.32 12.34 12.28
N THR A 4 7.89 12.23 11.02
CA THR A 4 7.23 11.03 10.51
C THR A 4 8.16 9.82 10.59
N ASP A 5 9.43 9.99 10.20
CA ASP A 5 10.41 8.91 10.28
C ASP A 5 10.64 8.46 11.73
N ALA A 6 10.69 9.40 12.67
CA ALA A 6 10.83 9.10 14.09
C ALA A 6 9.62 8.37 14.65
N TYR A 7 8.41 8.78 14.27
CA TYR A 7 7.19 8.07 14.67
C TYR A 7 7.17 6.63 14.13
N ASN A 8 7.53 6.44 12.88
CA ASN A 8 7.55 5.12 12.27
C ASN A 8 8.62 4.21 12.91
N ALA A 9 9.77 4.76 13.27
CA ALA A 9 10.80 4.00 13.99
C ALA A 9 10.30 3.54 15.36
N THR A 10 9.57 4.40 16.08
CA THR A 10 8.97 4.05 17.36
C THR A 10 7.92 2.97 17.21
N ILE A 11 7.06 3.07 16.20
CA ILE A 11 6.03 2.07 15.92
C ILE A 11 6.67 0.71 15.63
N LEU A 12 7.71 0.68 14.79
CA LEU A 12 8.42 -0.55 14.48
C LEU A 12 9.06 -1.17 15.72
N ALA A 13 9.70 -0.36 16.55
CA ALA A 13 10.32 -0.84 17.79
C ALA A 13 9.29 -1.45 18.73
N LEU A 14 8.13 -0.82 18.88
CA LEU A 14 7.05 -1.35 19.70
C LEU A 14 6.48 -2.64 19.11
N ALA A 15 6.27 -2.70 17.82
CA ALA A 15 5.78 -3.90 17.15
C ALA A 15 6.73 -5.07 17.38
N ASN A 16 8.04 -4.84 17.24
CA ASN A 16 9.05 -5.88 17.45
C ASN A 16 9.09 -6.33 18.93
N SER A 17 8.99 -5.38 19.88
CA SER A 17 9.05 -5.71 21.31
C SER A 17 7.81 -6.48 21.78
N LYS A 18 6.67 -6.30 21.12
CA LYS A 18 5.41 -7.00 21.43
C LYS A 18 5.15 -8.18 20.50
N GLU A 19 6.07 -8.49 19.60
CA GLU A 19 5.93 -9.55 18.61
C GLU A 19 4.66 -9.40 17.75
N LEU A 20 4.40 -8.16 17.32
CA LEU A 20 3.25 -7.84 16.47
C LEU A 20 3.66 -7.74 15.02
N ALA A 21 2.72 -8.00 14.11
CA ALA A 21 2.91 -7.71 12.68
C ALA A 21 3.10 -6.23 12.48
N PHE A 22 3.99 -5.85 11.54
CA PHE A 22 4.24 -4.46 11.19
C PHE A 22 4.04 -4.28 9.70
N VAL A 23 3.29 -3.24 9.32
CA VAL A 23 3.09 -2.87 7.91
C VAL A 23 3.80 -1.55 7.67
N ASP A 24 4.83 -1.57 6.82
CA ASP A 24 5.54 -0.35 6.43
C ASP A 24 4.83 0.33 5.27
N ALA A 25 3.70 0.97 5.59
CA ALA A 25 2.92 1.69 4.59
C ALA A 25 3.69 2.87 4.01
N ASN A 26 4.56 3.51 4.82
CA ASN A 26 5.39 4.62 4.35
C ASN A 26 6.33 4.16 3.24
N ALA A 27 7.02 3.03 3.43
CA ALA A 27 7.92 2.49 2.41
C ALA A 27 7.16 2.11 1.14
N ALA A 28 5.99 1.48 1.27
CA ALA A 28 5.17 1.11 0.13
C ALA A 28 4.72 2.34 -0.66
N LEU A 29 4.26 3.39 0.02
CA LEU A 29 3.84 4.62 -0.63
C LEU A 29 5.03 5.37 -1.25
N ASN A 30 6.19 5.34 -0.61
CA ASN A 30 7.40 5.92 -1.18
C ASN A 30 7.79 5.19 -2.48
N GLN A 31 7.64 3.90 -2.53
CA GLN A 31 7.90 3.13 -3.74
C GLN A 31 6.94 3.50 -4.86
N VAL A 32 5.66 3.65 -4.54
CA VAL A 32 4.65 4.12 -5.50
C VAL A 32 5.01 5.51 -6.03
N ALA A 33 5.49 6.40 -5.17
CA ALA A 33 5.84 7.77 -5.56
C ALA A 33 7.14 7.85 -6.34
N ASN A 34 8.09 6.95 -6.10
CA ASN A 34 9.44 7.03 -6.63
C ASN A 34 9.74 5.84 -7.56
N GLY A 35 9.12 5.80 -8.71
CA GLY A 35 9.37 4.79 -9.72
C GLY A 35 8.25 3.79 -9.91
N GLY A 36 7.32 3.73 -8.97
CA GLY A 36 6.16 2.85 -9.07
C GLY A 36 6.39 1.47 -8.46
N LEU A 37 5.31 0.74 -8.33
CA LEU A 37 5.28 -0.61 -7.80
C LEU A 37 4.38 -1.47 -8.69
N VAL A 38 4.88 -2.60 -9.14
CA VAL A 38 4.07 -3.55 -9.92
C VAL A 38 3.47 -4.59 -8.98
N TYR A 39 2.15 -4.75 -9.01
CA TYR A 39 1.45 -5.71 -8.17
C TYR A 39 0.30 -6.32 -8.96
N ASN A 40 0.19 -7.63 -8.99
CA ASN A 40 -0.78 -8.38 -9.80
C ASN A 40 -0.77 -7.95 -11.29
N GLY A 41 0.39 -7.57 -11.82
CA GLY A 41 0.51 -7.10 -13.20
C GLY A 41 0.11 -5.65 -13.43
N TYR A 42 -0.28 -4.92 -12.38
CA TYR A 42 -0.63 -3.51 -12.48
C TYR A 42 0.52 -2.64 -11.97
N THR A 43 0.85 -1.61 -12.75
CA THR A 43 1.84 -0.63 -12.33
C THR A 43 1.16 0.44 -11.48
N MET A 44 1.56 0.53 -10.22
CA MET A 44 0.99 1.45 -9.24
C MET A 44 1.94 2.64 -9.09
N THR A 45 1.51 3.81 -9.54
CA THR A 45 2.30 5.04 -9.44
C THR A 45 1.46 6.15 -8.81
N SER A 46 2.10 7.28 -8.49
CA SER A 46 1.39 8.45 -7.97
C SER A 46 0.85 9.37 -9.06
N THR A 47 0.98 8.99 -10.34
CA THR A 47 0.45 9.78 -11.44
C THR A 47 -1.06 9.98 -11.29
N TYR A 48 -1.51 11.23 -11.40
CA TYR A 48 -2.91 11.56 -11.19
C TYR A 48 -3.78 10.88 -12.27
N VAL A 49 -4.87 10.31 -11.85
CA VAL A 49 -5.86 9.58 -12.65
C VAL A 49 -5.35 8.26 -13.23
N THR A 50 -4.17 8.22 -13.84
CA THR A 50 -3.70 7.06 -14.62
C THR A 50 -2.77 6.12 -13.87
N GLY A 51 -2.35 6.52 -12.66
CA GLY A 51 -1.36 5.74 -11.89
C GLY A 51 -1.91 4.56 -11.10
N ASN A 52 -3.21 4.29 -11.15
CA ASN A 52 -3.89 3.18 -10.46
C ASN A 52 -3.95 3.29 -8.94
N SER A 53 -3.28 4.25 -8.31
CA SER A 53 -3.10 4.26 -6.86
C SER A 53 -4.07 5.19 -6.13
N PHE A 54 -4.36 6.35 -6.69
CA PHE A 54 -5.10 7.41 -6.00
C PHE A 54 -6.40 7.75 -6.68
N SER A 55 -7.38 8.19 -5.88
CA SER A 55 -8.66 8.68 -6.38
C SER A 55 -8.48 10.05 -7.04
N LEU A 56 -9.60 10.61 -7.55
CA LEU A 56 -9.56 11.90 -8.25
C LEU A 56 -9.18 13.07 -7.34
N ASP A 57 -9.24 12.93 -6.02
CA ASP A 57 -8.75 13.98 -5.11
C ASP A 57 -7.22 13.96 -4.95
N GLY A 58 -6.54 12.93 -5.47
CA GLY A 58 -5.09 12.80 -5.39
C GLY A 58 -4.55 12.49 -4.01
N VAL A 59 -5.41 12.26 -3.02
CA VAL A 59 -5.05 12.02 -1.63
C VAL A 59 -5.51 10.64 -1.17
N HIS A 60 -6.80 10.34 -1.30
CA HIS A 60 -7.33 9.04 -0.91
C HIS A 60 -6.99 8.00 -1.98
N PRO A 61 -6.65 6.76 -1.58
CA PRO A 61 -6.40 5.71 -2.55
C PRO A 61 -7.61 5.40 -3.42
N SER A 62 -7.35 4.92 -4.63
CA SER A 62 -8.38 4.34 -5.51
C SER A 62 -8.77 2.96 -4.98
N PRO A 63 -9.82 2.31 -5.54
CA PRO A 63 -10.12 0.93 -5.17
C PRO A 63 -8.93 -0.02 -5.32
N LYS A 64 -8.13 0.11 -6.39
CA LYS A 64 -6.91 -0.67 -6.54
C LYS A 64 -5.86 -0.31 -5.49
N GLY A 65 -5.74 0.98 -5.15
CA GLY A 65 -4.83 1.43 -4.10
C GLY A 65 -5.20 0.84 -2.74
N TYR A 66 -6.48 0.83 -2.40
CA TYR A 66 -6.94 0.17 -1.17
C TYR A 66 -6.67 -1.33 -1.18
N ALA A 67 -6.87 -1.99 -2.33
CA ALA A 67 -6.58 -3.42 -2.45
C ALA A 67 -5.09 -3.72 -2.24
N LEU A 68 -4.21 -2.87 -2.76
CA LEU A 68 -2.78 -2.98 -2.54
C LEU A 68 -2.43 -2.88 -1.05
N ILE A 69 -2.98 -1.87 -0.38
CA ILE A 69 -2.75 -1.67 1.06
C ILE A 69 -3.26 -2.87 1.85
N ALA A 70 -4.46 -3.37 1.53
CA ALA A 70 -5.02 -4.55 2.20
C ALA A 70 -4.09 -5.77 2.05
N ASN A 71 -3.53 -5.98 0.85
CA ASN A 71 -2.59 -7.07 0.63
C ASN A 71 -1.31 -6.89 1.46
N LYS A 72 -0.82 -5.67 1.62
CA LYS A 72 0.35 -5.41 2.47
C LYS A 72 0.08 -5.78 3.93
N PHE A 73 -1.12 -5.50 4.44
CA PHE A 73 -1.52 -5.93 5.77
C PHE A 73 -1.57 -7.47 5.87
N LEU A 74 -2.18 -8.12 4.90
CA LEU A 74 -2.28 -9.59 4.90
C LEU A 74 -0.91 -10.24 4.79
N GLU A 75 -0.01 -9.71 3.97
CA GLU A 75 1.36 -10.21 3.87
C GLU A 75 2.09 -10.12 5.20
N ALA A 76 1.97 -8.98 5.89
CA ALA A 76 2.62 -8.79 7.18
C ALA A 76 2.06 -9.74 8.25
N ILE A 77 0.74 -9.91 8.28
CA ILE A 77 0.07 -10.84 9.22
C ILE A 77 0.51 -12.27 8.95
N ASN A 78 0.50 -12.69 7.69
CA ASN A 78 0.89 -14.05 7.32
C ASN A 78 2.36 -14.33 7.68
N ALA A 79 3.24 -13.37 7.41
CA ALA A 79 4.66 -13.53 7.70
C ALA A 79 4.91 -13.61 9.21
N LYS A 80 4.22 -12.78 10.00
CA LYS A 80 4.48 -12.71 11.44
C LYS A 80 3.86 -13.88 12.21
N TYR A 81 2.65 -14.27 11.83
CA TYR A 81 1.87 -15.25 12.61
C TYR A 81 1.79 -16.62 11.94
N GLY A 82 2.42 -16.79 10.78
CA GLY A 82 2.39 -18.08 10.08
C GLY A 82 1.04 -18.45 9.52
N SER A 83 0.14 -17.46 9.34
CA SER A 83 -1.19 -17.68 8.79
C SER A 83 -1.15 -17.73 7.26
N ASN A 84 -2.29 -18.11 6.66
CA ASN A 84 -2.43 -18.25 5.22
C ASN A 84 -3.64 -17.49 4.70
N PHE A 85 -3.88 -16.29 5.21
CA PHE A 85 -4.96 -15.45 4.70
C PHE A 85 -4.70 -15.12 3.24
N LYS A 86 -5.71 -15.31 2.42
CA LYS A 86 -5.59 -15.09 0.99
C LYS A 86 -5.76 -13.60 0.68
N GLY A 87 -4.82 -13.04 -0.09
CA GLY A 87 -4.92 -11.68 -0.55
C GLY A 87 -5.97 -11.47 -1.61
N VAL A 88 -6.20 -10.22 -2.00
CA VAL A 88 -7.15 -9.86 -3.04
C VAL A 88 -6.40 -9.52 -4.32
N ASN A 89 -7.04 -9.77 -5.46
CA ASN A 89 -6.47 -9.45 -6.76
C ASN A 89 -6.86 -8.02 -7.13
N LEU A 90 -5.89 -7.17 -7.39
CA LEU A 90 -6.11 -5.77 -7.75
C LEU A 90 -6.99 -5.64 -9.00
N GLY A 91 -6.94 -6.61 -9.90
CA GLY A 91 -7.75 -6.61 -11.10
C GLY A 91 -9.25 -6.70 -10.88
N GLN A 92 -9.67 -7.13 -9.69
CA GLN A 92 -11.10 -7.18 -9.33
C GLN A 92 -11.64 -5.84 -8.87
N TYR A 93 -10.79 -4.83 -8.71
CA TYR A 93 -11.16 -3.51 -8.21
C TYR A 93 -10.98 -2.50 -9.32
N GLN A 94 -12.09 -2.15 -9.97
CA GLN A 94 -12.08 -1.29 -11.14
C GLN A 94 -11.94 0.18 -10.76
N ILE A 95 -11.27 0.91 -11.63
CA ILE A 95 -11.19 2.37 -11.55
C ILE A 95 -11.93 2.91 -12.76
N LEU A 96 -13.05 3.58 -12.52
CA LEU A 96 -13.92 4.08 -13.58
C LEU A 96 -13.63 5.56 -13.86
N PHE A 97 -12.35 5.88 -14.05
CA PHE A 97 -11.92 7.23 -14.39
C PHE A 97 -11.66 7.33 -15.89
N PRO A 98 -11.78 8.52 -16.50
CA PRO A 98 -11.40 8.70 -17.88
C PRO A 98 -9.92 8.35 -18.10
N ALA A 99 -9.60 7.78 -19.26
CA ALA A 99 -8.20 7.48 -19.60
C ALA A 99 -7.41 8.77 -19.85
N MET A 100 -8.09 9.85 -20.22
CA MET A 100 -7.50 11.18 -20.43
C MET A 100 -8.43 12.24 -19.87
N LEU A 101 -7.84 13.30 -19.36
CA LEU A 101 -8.58 14.45 -18.82
C LEU A 101 -8.71 15.57 -19.84
#